data_90d24bab8636800b31900ea752293e22
#
_entry.id   90d24bab8636800b31900ea752293e22
#
_cell.length_a   1.000
_cell.length_b   1.000
_cell.length_c   1.000
_cell.angle_alpha   90.00
_cell.angle_beta   90.00
_cell.angle_gamma   90.00
#
_symmetry.space_group_name_H-M   'P 1'
#
loop_
_entity.id
_entity.type
_entity.pdbx_description
1 polymer ?
#
loop_
_entity_poly.entity_id
_entity_poly.type
_entity_poly.pdbx_seq_one_letter_code
_entity_poly.pdbx_strand_id
1 'polypeptide(L)'
;MTTAAAGAVLSREGCEAVLRATYVDSTRSYVMTVGVAVLPTAAAATSADTGLGRPLLTASRDADGATRLAAGVQVVRFSGTAGELYDYNRQISASFTDGPYVVMYAVGYSDHRPRVPVFQDSYAYGEMTSMAQGVAKSVAATLGTRPAPPHCPGAPGC
;
A
#
# COMPACT_ATOMS: atom_id res chain seq x y z
N MET A 1 -2.40 9.61 -0.37
CA MET A 1 -3.67 9.17 -0.95
C MET A 1 -3.57 7.70 -1.34
N THR A 2 -4.67 7.01 -1.37
CA THR A 2 -4.84 5.69 -1.96
C THR A 2 -5.10 5.83 -3.45
N THR A 3 -5.02 4.75 -4.23
CA THR A 3 -5.58 4.76 -5.59
C THR A 3 -7.09 5.05 -5.52
N ALA A 4 -7.68 5.56 -6.59
CA ALA A 4 -9.12 5.86 -6.62
C ALA A 4 -9.97 4.63 -6.26
N ALA A 5 -9.58 3.45 -6.74
CA ALA A 5 -10.27 2.19 -6.43
C ALA A 5 -10.18 1.83 -4.93
N ALA A 6 -8.99 1.93 -4.33
CA ALA A 6 -8.83 1.67 -2.91
C ALA A 6 -9.54 2.71 -2.05
N GLY A 7 -9.48 3.99 -2.44
CA GLY A 7 -10.19 5.07 -1.75
C GLY A 7 -11.70 4.84 -1.73
N ALA A 8 -12.30 4.42 -2.84
CA ALA A 8 -13.73 4.11 -2.90
C ALA A 8 -14.14 2.97 -1.96
N VAL A 9 -13.31 1.91 -1.88
CA VAL A 9 -13.56 0.79 -0.96
C VAL A 9 -13.46 1.26 0.49
N LEU A 10 -12.38 1.95 0.85
CA LEU A 10 -12.15 2.42 2.21
C LEU A 10 -13.22 3.42 2.67
N SER A 11 -13.59 4.38 1.82
CA SER A 11 -14.63 5.37 2.13
C SER A 11 -15.99 4.72 2.38
N ARG A 12 -16.36 3.69 1.59
CA ARG A 12 -17.59 2.94 1.78
C ARG A 12 -17.66 2.26 3.14
N GLU A 13 -16.54 1.78 3.66
CA GLU A 13 -16.44 1.13 4.97
C GLU A 13 -16.20 2.12 6.12
N GLY A 14 -16.31 3.42 5.86
CA GLY A 14 -16.22 4.47 6.87
C GLY A 14 -14.80 4.80 7.32
N CYS A 15 -13.81 4.67 6.42
CA CYS A 15 -12.42 5.00 6.73
C CYS A 15 -12.30 6.46 7.22
N GLU A 16 -11.68 6.64 8.39
CA GLU A 16 -11.51 7.93 9.05
C GLU A 16 -10.23 8.66 8.64
N ALA A 17 -9.17 7.91 8.38
CA ALA A 17 -7.89 8.46 7.99
C ALA A 17 -7.03 7.42 7.26
N VAL A 18 -6.14 7.88 6.40
CA VAL A 18 -5.04 7.08 5.85
C VAL A 18 -3.72 7.77 6.12
N LEU A 19 -2.86 7.09 6.85
CA LEU A 19 -1.47 7.46 7.06
C LEU A 19 -0.59 6.64 6.11
N ARG A 20 0.53 7.21 5.66
CA ARG A 20 1.46 6.48 4.80
C ARG A 20 2.90 6.96 4.98
N ALA A 21 3.83 6.04 4.78
CA ALA A 21 5.25 6.32 4.78
C ALA A 21 5.94 5.55 3.65
N THR A 22 6.92 6.18 3.03
CA THR A 22 7.75 5.57 1.98
C THR A 22 9.14 5.30 2.53
N TYR A 23 9.62 4.11 2.26
CA TYR A 23 10.91 3.59 2.69
C TYR A 23 11.74 3.18 1.49
N VAL A 24 13.04 3.29 1.64
CA VAL A 24 14.04 2.79 0.68
C VAL A 24 14.92 1.80 1.44
N ASP A 25 15.23 0.68 0.86
CA ASP A 25 16.15 -0.28 1.47
C ASP A 25 17.59 0.28 1.53
N SER A 26 18.45 -0.31 2.35
CA SER A 26 19.82 0.16 2.56
C SER A 26 20.68 0.13 1.28
N THR A 27 20.36 -0.75 0.36
CA THR A 27 21.04 -0.87 -0.94
C THR A 27 20.50 0.09 -1.98
N ARG A 28 19.38 0.76 -1.69
CA ARG A 28 18.63 1.60 -2.62
C ARG A 28 18.15 0.86 -3.88
N SER A 29 17.92 -0.43 -3.76
CA SER A 29 17.43 -1.28 -4.85
C SER A 29 15.90 -1.30 -4.91
N TYR A 30 15.26 -1.19 -3.74
CA TYR A 30 13.81 -1.27 -3.63
C TYR A 30 13.24 -0.05 -2.92
N VAL A 31 12.05 0.36 -3.36
CA VAL A 31 11.22 1.37 -2.70
C VAL A 31 9.92 0.74 -2.30
N MET A 32 9.47 0.99 -1.09
CA MET A 32 8.18 0.55 -0.60
C MET A 32 7.41 1.68 0.05
N THR A 33 6.10 1.63 -0.06
CA THR A 33 5.19 2.48 0.70
C THR A 33 4.30 1.59 1.56
N VAL A 34 4.20 1.91 2.83
CA VAL A 34 3.22 1.34 3.75
C VAL A 34 2.16 2.40 4.03
N GLY A 35 0.90 2.01 3.95
CA GLY A 35 -0.25 2.80 4.32
C GLY A 35 -1.05 2.12 5.41
N VAL A 36 -1.60 2.89 6.32
CA VAL A 36 -2.51 2.43 7.37
C VAL A 36 -3.82 3.20 7.23
N ALA A 37 -4.89 2.49 6.93
CA ALA A 37 -6.24 3.05 6.98
C ALA A 37 -6.86 2.75 8.34
N VAL A 38 -7.47 3.76 8.95
CA VAL A 38 -8.15 3.67 10.23
C VAL A 38 -9.64 3.52 9.97
N LEU A 39 -10.23 2.41 10.40
CA LEU A 39 -11.64 2.09 10.26
C LEU A 39 -12.32 2.17 11.63
N PRO A 40 -13.64 2.39 11.67
CA PRO A 40 -14.37 2.51 12.93
C PRO A 40 -14.39 1.22 13.75
N THR A 41 -14.26 0.07 13.10
CA THR A 41 -14.29 -1.25 13.77
C THR A 41 -13.40 -2.27 13.05
N ALA A 42 -13.02 -3.33 13.75
CA ALA A 42 -12.32 -4.47 13.13
C ALA A 42 -13.15 -5.17 12.05
N ALA A 43 -14.48 -5.20 12.19
CA ALA A 43 -15.36 -5.74 11.17
C ALA A 43 -15.35 -4.90 9.87
N ALA A 44 -15.38 -3.57 10.00
CA ALA A 44 -15.23 -2.65 8.86
C ALA A 44 -13.85 -2.80 8.19
N ALA A 45 -12.78 -2.98 8.98
CA ALA A 45 -11.46 -3.24 8.46
C ALA A 45 -11.41 -4.55 7.66
N THR A 46 -12.00 -5.62 8.16
CA THR A 46 -12.08 -6.92 7.45
C THR A 46 -12.89 -6.80 6.14
N SER A 47 -14.02 -6.08 6.16
CA SER A 47 -14.81 -5.80 4.97
C SER A 47 -14.02 -5.02 3.93
N ALA A 48 -13.33 -3.95 4.37
CA ALA A 48 -12.48 -3.13 3.52
C ALA A 48 -11.34 -3.96 2.89
N ASP A 49 -10.62 -4.76 3.68
CA ASP A 49 -9.53 -5.61 3.18
C ASP A 49 -10.02 -6.62 2.13
N THR A 50 -11.17 -7.25 2.39
CA THR A 50 -11.81 -8.14 1.41
C THR A 50 -12.17 -7.40 0.12
N GLY A 51 -12.67 -6.17 0.22
CA GLY A 51 -12.96 -5.31 -0.92
C GLY A 51 -11.71 -4.88 -1.70
N LEU A 52 -10.61 -4.65 -0.99
CA LEU A 52 -9.31 -4.31 -1.58
C LEU A 52 -8.67 -5.51 -2.29
N GLY A 53 -8.87 -6.72 -1.81
CA GLY A 53 -8.29 -7.93 -2.40
C GLY A 53 -8.66 -8.13 -3.88
N ARG A 54 -9.84 -7.73 -4.30
CA ARG A 54 -10.27 -7.78 -5.71
C ARG A 54 -9.53 -6.77 -6.60
N PRO A 55 -9.51 -5.46 -6.26
CA PRO A 55 -8.77 -4.47 -7.06
C PRO A 55 -7.26 -4.66 -7.04
N LEU A 56 -6.68 -5.21 -5.95
CA LEU A 56 -5.25 -5.48 -5.85
C LEU A 56 -4.76 -6.52 -6.85
N LEU A 57 -5.61 -7.48 -7.19
CA LEU A 57 -5.32 -8.53 -8.17
C LEU A 57 -5.63 -8.10 -9.61
N THR A 58 -6.39 -7.02 -9.81
CA THR A 58 -6.78 -6.58 -11.15
C THR A 58 -5.68 -5.70 -11.73
N ALA A 59 -4.87 -6.27 -12.59
CA ALA A 59 -3.93 -5.51 -13.39
C ALA A 59 -4.69 -4.80 -14.52
N SER A 60 -4.71 -3.48 -14.53
CA SER A 60 -5.17 -2.72 -15.70
C SER A 60 -4.00 -2.45 -16.63
N ARG A 61 -4.24 -2.53 -17.93
CA ARG A 61 -3.30 -2.00 -18.93
C ARG A 61 -3.56 -0.52 -19.12
N ASP A 62 -2.53 0.29 -19.05
CA ASP A 62 -2.62 1.69 -19.44
C ASP A 62 -2.55 1.86 -20.97
N ALA A 63 -2.65 3.11 -21.43
CA ALA A 63 -2.61 3.44 -22.85
C ALA A 63 -1.30 2.99 -23.54
N ASP A 64 -0.22 2.84 -22.77
CA ASP A 64 1.09 2.40 -23.26
C ASP A 64 1.27 0.88 -23.20
N GLY A 65 0.20 0.14 -22.83
CA GLY A 65 0.23 -1.32 -22.70
C GLY A 65 0.92 -1.83 -21.44
N ALA A 66 1.38 -0.95 -20.54
CA ALA A 66 1.99 -1.32 -19.28
C ALA A 66 0.93 -1.83 -18.30
N THR A 67 1.24 -2.93 -17.63
CA THR A 67 0.36 -3.50 -16.62
C THR A 67 0.50 -2.74 -15.32
N ARG A 68 -0.56 -2.08 -14.85
CA ARG A 68 -0.62 -1.39 -13.56
C ARG A 68 -1.42 -2.18 -12.55
N LEU A 69 -0.96 -2.23 -11.32
CA LEU A 69 -1.75 -2.73 -10.21
C LEU A 69 -2.81 -1.68 -9.82
N ALA A 70 -4.09 -2.06 -9.94
CA ALA A 70 -5.21 -1.12 -9.90
C ALA A 70 -5.50 -0.54 -8.50
N ALA A 71 -5.09 -1.23 -7.43
CA ALA A 71 -5.40 -0.81 -6.07
C ALA A 71 -4.17 -0.77 -5.17
N GLY A 72 -4.29 -0.09 -4.05
CA GLY A 72 -3.29 -0.02 -3.02
C GLY A 72 -2.94 1.41 -2.61
N VAL A 73 -1.92 1.52 -1.80
CA VAL A 73 -1.37 2.78 -1.34
C VAL A 73 -0.54 3.42 -2.46
N GLN A 74 -0.79 4.72 -2.71
CA GLN A 74 0.06 5.50 -3.60
C GLN A 74 1.26 6.03 -2.86
N VAL A 75 2.40 6.06 -3.55
CA VAL A 75 3.62 6.66 -3.02
C VAL A 75 3.43 8.16 -2.79
N VAL A 76 3.99 8.68 -1.72
CA VAL A 76 4.16 10.13 -1.56
C VAL A 76 5.32 10.55 -2.43
N ARG A 77 5.05 11.33 -3.45
CA ARG A 77 6.09 11.90 -4.29
C ARG A 77 6.77 13.04 -3.55
N PHE A 78 8.04 12.87 -3.25
CA PHE A 78 8.89 13.94 -2.78
C PHE A 78 9.95 14.18 -3.86
N SER A 79 10.05 15.42 -4.35
CA SER A 79 11.06 15.80 -5.32
C SER A 79 12.47 15.46 -4.82
N GLY A 80 13.28 14.87 -5.69
CA GLY A 80 14.64 14.47 -5.37
C GLY A 80 14.79 13.20 -4.54
N THR A 81 13.72 12.45 -4.30
CA THR A 81 13.77 11.17 -3.58
C THR A 81 13.49 9.98 -4.50
N ALA A 82 13.91 8.78 -4.07
CA ALA A 82 13.61 7.53 -4.77
C ALA A 82 12.09 7.28 -4.93
N GLY A 83 11.25 7.95 -4.13
CA GLY A 83 9.78 7.90 -4.24
C GLY A 83 9.21 8.69 -5.42
N GLU A 84 9.99 9.55 -6.08
CA GLU A 84 9.48 10.45 -7.12
C GLU A 84 8.91 9.72 -8.34
N LEU A 85 9.43 8.55 -8.64
CA LEU A 85 9.17 7.85 -9.90
C LEU A 85 8.50 6.49 -9.72
N TYR A 86 8.17 6.14 -8.49
CA TYR A 86 7.82 4.79 -8.09
C TYR A 86 6.38 4.35 -8.47
N ASP A 87 5.41 5.25 -8.65
CA ASP A 87 4.00 4.90 -8.89
C ASP A 87 3.77 4.01 -10.12
N TYR A 88 4.67 4.10 -11.10
CA TYR A 88 4.59 3.31 -12.35
C TYR A 88 5.20 1.92 -12.24
N ASN A 89 6.05 1.68 -11.24
CA ASN A 89 6.95 0.53 -11.17
C ASN A 89 6.63 -0.41 -10.01
N ARG A 90 5.41 -0.32 -9.43
CA ARG A 90 4.99 -1.23 -8.38
C ARG A 90 4.97 -2.67 -8.87
N GLN A 91 5.76 -3.52 -8.23
CA GLN A 91 5.85 -4.94 -8.55
C GLN A 91 4.80 -5.73 -7.76
N ILE A 92 4.63 -5.38 -6.48
CA ILE A 92 3.78 -6.08 -5.52
C ILE A 92 2.96 -5.05 -4.76
N SER A 93 1.71 -5.36 -4.54
CA SER A 93 0.82 -4.62 -3.64
C SER A 93 -0.06 -5.62 -2.90
N ALA A 94 -0.20 -5.44 -1.59
CA ALA A 94 -1.05 -6.29 -0.76
C ALA A 94 -1.56 -5.52 0.46
N SER A 95 -2.52 -6.12 1.16
CA SER A 95 -3.08 -5.62 2.41
C SER A 95 -3.37 -6.75 3.39
N PHE A 96 -3.52 -6.39 4.65
CA PHE A 96 -4.01 -7.25 5.73
C PHE A 96 -4.62 -6.38 6.84
N THR A 97 -5.36 -7.00 7.73
CA THR A 97 -5.99 -6.32 8.87
C THR A 97 -5.25 -6.55 10.18
N ASP A 98 -5.27 -5.53 11.06
CA ASP A 98 -4.87 -5.63 12.45
C ASP A 98 -5.83 -4.78 13.30
N GLY A 99 -6.77 -5.42 13.99
CA GLY A 99 -7.84 -4.73 14.68
C GLY A 99 -8.65 -3.83 13.75
N PRO A 100 -8.84 -2.55 14.08
CA PRO A 100 -9.57 -1.60 13.24
C PRO A 100 -8.73 -1.02 12.10
N TYR A 101 -7.54 -1.53 11.88
CA TYR A 101 -6.62 -1.01 10.85
C TYR A 101 -6.59 -1.93 9.62
N VAL A 102 -6.54 -1.32 8.44
CA VAL A 102 -6.11 -1.99 7.20
C VAL A 102 -4.71 -1.50 6.88
N VAL A 103 -3.74 -2.41 6.93
CA VAL A 103 -2.35 -2.13 6.57
C VAL A 103 -2.14 -2.53 5.13
N MET A 104 -1.77 -1.58 4.30
CA MET A 104 -1.50 -1.76 2.87
C MET A 104 -0.03 -1.54 2.61
N TYR A 105 0.54 -2.25 1.67
CA TYR A 105 1.88 -1.96 1.20
C TYR A 105 1.99 -2.13 -0.31
N ALA A 106 2.94 -1.39 -0.88
CA ALA A 106 3.35 -1.53 -2.26
C ALA A 106 4.86 -1.43 -2.34
N VAL A 107 5.50 -2.27 -3.14
CA VAL A 107 6.96 -2.32 -3.30
C VAL A 107 7.34 -2.51 -4.76
N GLY A 108 8.49 -1.99 -5.16
CA GLY A 108 9.07 -2.14 -6.48
C GLY A 108 10.52 -1.68 -6.54
N TYR A 109 11.09 -1.73 -7.72
CA TYR A 109 12.47 -1.28 -7.96
C TYR A 109 12.58 0.25 -7.87
N SER A 110 13.71 0.73 -7.39
CA SER A 110 14.01 2.17 -7.24
C SER A 110 14.57 2.82 -8.52
N ASP A 111 14.95 2.02 -9.51
CA ASP A 111 15.69 2.43 -10.71
C ASP A 111 14.80 2.70 -11.94
N HIS A 112 13.51 2.89 -11.72
CA HIS A 112 12.52 3.23 -12.75
C HIS A 112 12.33 2.18 -13.87
N ARG A 113 12.89 0.98 -13.70
CA ARG A 113 12.65 -0.08 -14.67
C ARG A 113 11.16 -0.42 -14.73
N PRO A 114 10.66 -0.81 -15.92
CA PRO A 114 9.27 -1.25 -16.04
C PRO A 114 9.03 -2.50 -15.20
N ARG A 115 7.77 -2.78 -14.91
CA ARG A 115 7.37 -3.96 -14.14
C ARG A 115 7.93 -5.24 -14.77
N VAL A 116 8.70 -5.99 -13.98
CA VAL A 116 9.26 -7.28 -14.39
C VAL A 116 8.25 -8.39 -14.05
N PRO A 117 7.91 -9.28 -14.98
CA PRO A 117 7.08 -10.45 -14.67
C PRO A 117 7.74 -11.37 -13.63
N VAL A 118 6.95 -11.94 -12.72
CA VAL A 118 7.42 -12.80 -11.61
C VAL A 118 8.32 -13.94 -12.08
N PHE A 119 7.97 -14.56 -13.21
CA PHE A 119 8.73 -15.68 -13.76
C PHE A 119 10.12 -15.28 -14.29
N GLN A 120 10.36 -13.99 -14.52
CA GLN A 120 11.67 -13.49 -14.96
C GLN A 120 12.61 -13.15 -13.81
N ASP A 121 12.04 -12.84 -12.63
CA ASP A 121 12.82 -12.50 -11.44
C ASP A 121 12.09 -12.93 -10.16
N SER A 122 11.92 -14.23 -10.00
CA SER A 122 11.24 -14.80 -8.83
C SER A 122 11.98 -14.55 -7.53
N TYR A 123 13.30 -14.43 -7.58
CA TYR A 123 14.13 -14.16 -6.40
C TYR A 123 13.85 -12.75 -5.86
N ALA A 124 13.96 -11.73 -6.71
CA ALA A 124 13.66 -10.34 -6.31
C ALA A 124 12.22 -10.18 -5.82
N TYR A 125 11.24 -10.90 -6.40
CA TYR A 125 9.88 -10.92 -5.88
C TYR A 125 9.79 -11.49 -4.46
N GLY A 126 10.53 -12.55 -4.17
CA GLY A 126 10.62 -13.14 -2.84
C GLY A 126 11.21 -12.15 -1.83
N GLU A 127 12.31 -11.50 -2.17
CA GLU A 127 12.94 -10.48 -1.34
C GLU A 127 12.04 -9.28 -1.08
N MET A 128 11.46 -8.69 -2.14
CA MET A 128 10.52 -7.57 -2.03
C MET A 128 9.34 -7.90 -1.14
N THR A 129 8.76 -9.10 -1.31
CA THR A 129 7.63 -9.55 -0.50
C THR A 129 8.01 -9.66 0.97
N SER A 130 9.13 -10.31 1.27
CA SER A 130 9.61 -10.52 2.64
C SER A 130 9.93 -9.19 3.33
N MET A 131 10.62 -8.29 2.65
CA MET A 131 10.95 -6.96 3.15
C MET A 131 9.68 -6.15 3.43
N ALA A 132 8.78 -6.06 2.45
CA ALA A 132 7.58 -5.26 2.56
C ALA A 132 6.63 -5.78 3.65
N GLN A 133 6.44 -7.09 3.75
CA GLN A 133 5.67 -7.70 4.83
C GLN A 133 6.31 -7.49 6.18
N GLY A 134 7.64 -7.59 6.29
CA GLY A 134 8.37 -7.38 7.54
C GLY A 134 8.14 -5.96 8.08
N VAL A 135 8.29 -4.94 7.25
CA VAL A 135 8.04 -3.54 7.65
C VAL A 135 6.57 -3.31 7.95
N ALA A 136 5.65 -3.78 7.11
CA ALA A 136 4.22 -3.62 7.31
C ALA A 136 3.75 -4.28 8.62
N LYS A 137 4.22 -5.48 8.95
CA LYS A 137 3.95 -6.15 10.22
C LYS A 137 4.54 -5.41 11.42
N SER A 138 5.73 -4.83 11.29
CA SER A 138 6.34 -4.01 12.35
C SER A 138 5.53 -2.76 12.63
N VAL A 139 5.00 -2.12 11.58
CA VAL A 139 4.06 -0.99 11.72
C VAL A 139 2.80 -1.45 12.43
N ALA A 140 2.17 -2.54 12.00
CA ALA A 140 0.97 -3.09 12.61
C ALA A 140 1.16 -3.39 14.11
N ALA A 141 2.23 -4.10 14.47
CA ALA A 141 2.54 -4.40 15.86
C ALA A 141 2.65 -3.16 16.75
N THR A 142 3.10 -2.04 16.19
CA THR A 142 3.17 -0.75 16.91
C THR A 142 1.79 -0.13 17.11
N LEU A 143 0.86 -0.33 16.17
CA LEU A 143 -0.50 0.19 16.24
C LEU A 143 -1.34 -0.56 17.27
N GLY A 144 -1.25 -1.89 17.30
CA GLY A 144 -2.01 -2.76 18.20
C GLY A 144 -1.75 -2.50 19.69
N THR A 145 -0.64 -1.83 20.04
CA THR A 145 -0.30 -1.47 21.43
C THR A 145 -0.80 -0.08 21.85
N ARG A 146 -1.37 0.70 20.93
CA ARG A 146 -1.85 2.06 21.22
C ARG A 146 -3.38 2.10 21.27
N PRO A 147 -3.96 2.92 22.18
CA PRO A 147 -5.38 3.21 22.10
C PRO A 147 -5.70 3.84 20.73
N ALA A 148 -6.88 3.54 20.20
CA ALA A 148 -7.33 4.13 18.94
C ALA A 148 -7.12 5.66 18.98
N PRO A 149 -6.61 6.28 17.92
CA PRO A 149 -6.44 7.72 17.88
C PRO A 149 -7.78 8.41 18.10
N PRO A 150 -7.80 9.56 18.79
CA PRO A 150 -9.03 10.29 18.99
C PRO A 150 -9.63 10.63 17.62
N HIS A 151 -10.94 10.41 17.49
CA HIS A 151 -11.69 10.80 16.30
C HIS A 151 -11.50 12.30 16.05
N CYS A 152 -10.99 12.67 14.90
CA CYS A 152 -10.85 14.07 14.49
C CYS A 152 -12.07 14.45 13.63
N PRO A 153 -13.11 15.09 14.18
CA PRO A 153 -14.26 15.53 13.40
C PRO A 153 -13.78 16.56 12.35
N GLY A 154 -14.07 16.31 11.10
CA GLY A 154 -13.75 17.22 10.00
C GLY A 154 -12.41 16.96 9.30
N ALA A 155 -11.69 15.89 9.61
CA ALA A 155 -10.58 15.47 8.77
C ALA A 155 -11.08 15.06 7.37
N PRO A 156 -10.42 15.49 6.27
CA PRO A 156 -10.79 15.03 4.95
C PRO A 156 -10.62 13.50 4.91
N GLY A 157 -11.70 12.82 4.54
CA GLY A 157 -11.78 11.36 4.53
C GLY A 157 -10.71 10.69 3.69
N CYS A 158 -10.65 9.38 3.80
CA CYS A 158 -9.78 8.50 2.98
C CYS A 158 -9.92 8.74 1.46
#